data_f0d9d597c99acafbb218e12638c09dce
#
_entry.id   f0d9d597c99acafbb218e12638c09dce
#
_cell.length_a   1.000
_cell.length_b   1.000
_cell.length_c   1.000
_cell.angle_alpha   90.00
_cell.angle_beta   90.00
_cell.angle_gamma   90.00
#
_symmetry.space_group_name_H-M   'P 1'
#
loop_
_entity.id
_entity.type
_entity.pdbx_description
1 polymer ?
#
loop_
_entity_poly.entity_id
_entity_poly.type
_entity_poly.pdbx_seq_one_letter_code
_entity_poly.pdbx_strand_id
1 'polypeptide(L)'
;MATQRRLGRAARRQRYRRRWFSARGKQQCCLCPVSKKAIKPSGGVTPAASSNATTAAHSSTDPSASSAPATQSVTERFGDNEAVWVIDEQGRPLSVTATLTSTYSEARTSQEKQHQRTVGGDARLSSDDGGHIIGHRFMSDQGLKNLFPQDANLNRGAYKSMENEWEDWTKEGYEVRLTVELDPPGAERPDNIIAEYQVFDKVTGARVFKRDHEFNNQQGEAFKRVARKDMQNYRG
;
A
#
# COMPACT_ATOMS: atom_id res chain seq x y z
N MET A 1 28.79 -14.24 7.21
CA MET A 1 28.20 -13.04 6.57
C MET A 1 26.66 -13.07 6.40
N ALA A 2 26.02 -14.23 6.27
CA ALA A 2 24.55 -14.35 6.14
C ALA A 2 23.73 -13.95 7.39
N THR A 3 24.27 -14.16 8.58
CA THR A 3 23.57 -13.92 9.86
C THR A 3 23.39 -12.44 10.18
N GLN A 4 24.38 -11.60 9.85
CA GLN A 4 24.28 -10.15 10.08
C GLN A 4 23.26 -9.47 9.14
N ARG A 5 23.08 -9.97 7.91
CA ARG A 5 22.08 -9.45 6.97
C ARG A 5 20.65 -9.73 7.44
N ARG A 6 20.39 -10.89 8.10
CA ARG A 6 19.06 -11.23 8.64
C ARG A 6 18.64 -10.33 9.81
N LEU A 7 19.56 -9.97 10.71
CA LEU A 7 19.28 -9.08 11.84
C LEU A 7 18.99 -7.64 11.39
N GLY A 8 19.68 -7.14 10.36
CA GLY A 8 19.42 -5.82 9.78
C GLY A 8 18.02 -5.71 9.13
N ARG A 9 17.55 -6.80 8.48
CA ARG A 9 16.22 -6.86 7.85
C ARG A 9 15.08 -6.88 8.89
N ALA A 10 15.21 -7.63 9.98
CA ALA A 10 14.22 -7.67 11.05
C ALA A 10 14.07 -6.31 11.76
N ALA A 11 15.16 -5.60 11.99
CA ALA A 11 15.16 -4.27 12.62
C ALA A 11 14.54 -3.19 11.68
N ARG A 12 14.73 -3.29 10.35
CA ARG A 12 14.08 -2.42 9.37
C ARG A 12 12.56 -2.65 9.34
N ARG A 13 12.09 -3.91 9.31
CA ARG A 13 10.66 -4.28 9.39
C ARG A 13 9.97 -3.66 10.62
N GLN A 14 10.64 -3.67 11.77
CA GLN A 14 10.06 -3.18 13.03
C GLN A 14 9.97 -1.63 13.06
N ARG A 15 10.91 -0.91 12.45
CA ARG A 15 10.86 0.55 12.35
C ARG A 15 9.80 1.03 11.35
N TYR A 16 9.64 0.32 10.22
CA TYR A 16 8.64 0.65 9.20
C TYR A 16 7.22 0.42 9.73
N ARG A 17 6.95 -0.74 10.36
CA ARG A 17 5.65 -1.03 11.01
C ARG A 17 5.27 0.03 12.06
N ARG A 18 6.18 0.48 12.91
CA ARG A 18 5.90 1.50 13.94
C ARG A 18 5.52 2.86 13.34
N ARG A 19 6.11 3.24 12.22
CA ARG A 19 5.83 4.53 11.56
C ARG A 19 4.46 4.55 10.90
N TRP A 20 4.03 3.45 10.28
CA TRP A 20 2.73 3.36 9.59
C TRP A 20 1.55 3.14 10.54
N PHE A 21 1.70 2.33 11.57
CA PHE A 21 0.64 2.12 12.57
C PHE A 21 0.39 3.38 13.42
N SER A 22 1.40 4.22 13.67
CA SER A 22 1.24 5.51 14.34
C SER A 22 0.42 6.51 13.52
N ALA A 23 0.46 6.44 12.19
CA ALA A 23 -0.32 7.32 11.32
C ALA A 23 -1.81 6.95 11.24
N ARG A 24 -2.18 5.67 11.42
CA ARG A 24 -3.59 5.22 11.41
C ARG A 24 -4.34 5.46 12.74
N GLY A 25 -3.65 5.75 13.82
CA GLY A 25 -4.25 5.90 15.16
C GLY A 25 -4.97 7.23 15.43
N LYS A 26 -5.09 8.14 14.47
CA LYS A 26 -5.67 9.48 14.67
C LYS A 26 -6.94 9.79 13.87
N GLN A 27 -7.60 8.80 13.29
CA GLN A 27 -8.94 8.99 12.74
C GLN A 27 -9.97 8.39 13.70
N GLN A 28 -10.16 9.05 14.85
CA GLN A 28 -11.26 8.76 15.75
C GLN A 28 -12.35 9.80 15.56
N CYS A 29 -13.51 9.29 15.23
CA CYS A 29 -14.79 9.97 15.05
C CYS A 29 -15.07 11.05 16.10
N CYS A 30 -15.28 12.29 15.66
CA CYS A 30 -16.02 13.29 16.41
C CYS A 30 -17.47 13.31 15.95
N LEU A 31 -18.29 12.45 16.57
CA LEU A 31 -19.73 12.69 16.67
C LEU A 31 -19.98 13.19 18.10
N CYS A 32 -20.21 14.48 18.24
CA CYS A 32 -20.80 15.07 19.44
C CYS A 32 -21.97 15.96 19.05
N PRO A 33 -23.06 15.92 19.82
CA PRO A 33 -24.33 16.55 19.45
C PRO A 33 -24.40 18.04 19.78
N VAL A 34 -25.18 18.72 18.98
CA VAL A 34 -25.53 20.13 19.05
C VAL A 34 -26.29 20.42 20.35
N SER A 35 -25.86 21.42 21.12
CA SER A 35 -26.69 22.11 22.09
C SER A 35 -26.61 23.61 21.86
N LYS A 36 -27.76 24.19 21.47
CA LYS A 36 -28.04 25.61 21.35
C LYS A 36 -28.13 26.27 22.72
N LYS A 37 -27.42 27.39 22.91
CA LYS A 37 -27.92 28.50 23.74
C LYS A 37 -27.28 29.81 23.34
N ALA A 38 -28.14 30.72 22.92
CA ALA A 38 -27.83 32.12 22.66
C ALA A 38 -27.82 32.90 23.98
N ILE A 39 -27.05 34.03 24.04
CA ILE A 39 -27.42 35.33 24.64
C ILE A 39 -26.34 36.36 24.27
N LYS A 40 -26.80 37.54 23.92
CA LYS A 40 -26.21 38.77 23.41
C LYS A 40 -25.80 39.74 24.56
N PRO A 41 -25.39 41.01 24.28
CA PRO A 41 -24.05 41.58 24.30
C PRO A 41 -23.91 42.78 25.25
N SER A 42 -22.73 43.30 25.45
CA SER A 42 -22.42 44.71 25.77
C SER A 42 -20.90 44.79 26.06
N GLY A 43 -20.12 45.65 25.49
CA GLY A 43 -20.07 47.06 25.53
C GLY A 43 -18.73 47.51 26.01
N GLY A 44 -17.93 48.18 25.15
CA GLY A 44 -17.34 49.44 25.50
C GLY A 44 -15.85 49.53 25.81
N VAL A 45 -15.15 50.32 24.93
CA VAL A 45 -14.14 51.35 25.23
C VAL A 45 -12.64 51.00 25.21
N THR A 46 -11.95 51.49 24.20
CA THR A 46 -10.52 51.84 24.09
C THR A 46 -10.20 53.10 24.88
N PRO A 47 -8.95 53.68 24.94
CA PRO A 47 -7.61 53.29 24.48
C PRO A 47 -6.46 53.62 25.49
N ALA A 48 -5.21 53.30 25.22
CA ALA A 48 -4.00 54.15 25.21
C ALA A 48 -2.72 53.33 25.40
N ALA A 49 -1.88 53.37 24.44
CA ALA A 49 -0.56 53.93 24.21
C ALA A 49 0.63 53.49 25.08
N SER A 50 1.69 53.16 24.31
CA SER A 50 3.11 53.41 24.47
C SER A 50 3.98 52.50 25.35
N SER A 51 4.94 51.78 24.78
CA SER A 51 6.32 52.18 24.65
C SER A 51 7.25 51.05 24.25
N ASN A 52 8.26 51.35 23.46
CA ASN A 52 9.31 50.55 22.87
C ASN A 52 10.14 49.76 23.87
N ALA A 53 10.49 48.51 23.52
CA ALA A 53 11.75 47.92 23.86
C ALA A 53 12.17 46.93 22.76
N THR A 54 13.18 47.33 22.01
CA THR A 54 13.89 46.53 21.00
C THR A 54 14.73 45.49 21.72
N THR A 55 14.40 44.23 21.50
CA THR A 55 15.32 43.13 21.84
C THR A 55 15.42 42.23 20.60
N ALA A 56 16.59 42.28 19.98
CA ALA A 56 16.94 41.42 18.83
C ALA A 56 17.06 39.99 19.32
N ALA A 57 16.09 39.17 19.00
CA ALA A 57 16.19 37.73 19.15
C ALA A 57 16.76 37.15 17.84
N HIS A 58 17.97 36.61 17.90
CA HIS A 58 18.54 35.78 16.85
C HIS A 58 17.64 34.56 16.64
N SER A 59 16.88 34.57 15.59
CA SER A 59 16.17 33.39 15.11
C SER A 59 17.18 32.49 14.39
N SER A 60 17.71 31.50 15.08
CA SER A 60 18.38 30.36 14.47
C SER A 60 17.31 29.55 13.73
N THR A 61 17.18 29.77 12.45
CA THR A 61 16.46 28.90 11.53
C THR A 61 17.25 27.60 11.39
N ASP A 62 16.77 26.57 12.04
CA ASP A 62 17.24 25.18 11.87
C ASP A 62 16.65 24.66 10.55
N PRO A 63 17.43 24.42 9.47
CA PRO A 63 16.91 23.95 8.19
C PRO A 63 16.99 22.42 8.12
N SER A 64 16.33 21.71 9.01
CA SER A 64 16.26 20.24 8.91
C SER A 64 14.90 19.68 9.31
N ALA A 65 13.85 20.25 8.75
CA ALA A 65 12.59 19.54 8.61
C ALA A 65 12.56 18.93 7.20
N SER A 66 13.17 17.74 7.03
CA SER A 66 12.92 16.90 5.86
C SER A 66 11.43 16.57 5.85
N SER A 67 10.65 17.35 5.10
CA SER A 67 9.25 17.04 4.83
C SER A 67 9.20 15.68 4.14
N ALA A 68 8.49 14.71 4.74
CA ALA A 68 8.21 13.46 4.05
C ALA A 68 7.56 13.78 2.71
N PRO A 69 7.93 13.08 1.62
CA PRO A 69 7.34 13.31 0.31
C PRO A 69 5.80 13.18 0.40
N ALA A 70 5.11 14.09 -0.27
CA ALA A 70 3.65 14.08 -0.29
C ALA A 70 3.17 12.79 -0.97
N THR A 71 2.17 12.15 -0.38
CA THR A 71 1.59 10.91 -0.90
C THR A 71 0.08 11.08 -1.06
N GLN A 72 -0.49 10.41 -2.05
CA GLN A 72 -1.93 10.40 -2.32
C GLN A 72 -2.47 8.98 -2.18
N SER A 73 -3.69 8.85 -1.63
CA SER A 73 -4.43 7.58 -1.64
C SER A 73 -5.50 7.61 -2.73
N VAL A 74 -5.52 6.57 -3.56
CA VAL A 74 -6.48 6.39 -4.65
C VAL A 74 -7.25 5.11 -4.43
N THR A 75 -8.57 5.21 -4.26
CA THR A 75 -9.47 4.06 -4.08
C THR A 75 -10.18 3.75 -5.38
N GLU A 76 -10.16 2.48 -5.78
CA GLU A 76 -10.87 2.00 -6.96
C GLU A 76 -11.63 0.71 -6.64
N ARG A 77 -12.70 0.49 -7.39
CA ARG A 77 -13.47 -0.74 -7.36
C ARG A 77 -13.52 -1.35 -8.75
N PHE A 78 -13.43 -2.67 -8.78
CA PHE A 78 -13.61 -3.44 -10.00
C PHE A 78 -14.46 -4.67 -9.69
N GLY A 79 -15.72 -4.64 -10.11
CA GLY A 79 -16.72 -5.61 -9.68
C GLY A 79 -16.87 -5.57 -8.15
N ASP A 80 -16.72 -6.72 -7.50
CA ASP A 80 -16.81 -6.87 -6.04
C ASP A 80 -15.46 -6.66 -5.32
N ASN A 81 -14.41 -6.36 -6.06
CA ASN A 81 -13.09 -6.10 -5.51
C ASN A 81 -12.91 -4.59 -5.25
N GLU A 82 -12.16 -4.27 -4.18
CA GLU A 82 -11.78 -2.90 -3.85
C GLU A 82 -10.28 -2.85 -3.55
N ALA A 83 -9.62 -1.81 -4.02
CA ALA A 83 -8.22 -1.56 -3.71
C ALA A 83 -7.95 -0.08 -3.46
N VAL A 84 -7.01 0.20 -2.55
CA VAL A 84 -6.53 1.53 -2.20
C VAL A 84 -5.03 1.55 -2.42
N TRP A 85 -4.59 2.30 -3.44
CA TRP A 85 -3.17 2.56 -3.70
C TRP A 85 -2.71 3.79 -2.94
N VAL A 86 -1.53 3.73 -2.37
CA VAL A 86 -0.76 4.89 -1.93
C VAL A 86 0.28 5.16 -3.01
N ILE A 87 0.23 6.35 -3.59
CA ILE A 87 1.12 6.77 -4.67
C ILE A 87 1.90 8.02 -4.26
N ASP A 88 3.07 8.23 -4.87
CA ASP A 88 3.85 9.46 -4.72
C ASP A 88 3.34 10.58 -5.65
N GLU A 89 4.00 11.74 -5.62
CA GLU A 89 3.69 12.89 -6.45
C GLU A 89 3.84 12.61 -7.97
N GLN A 90 4.63 11.62 -8.34
CA GLN A 90 4.82 11.18 -9.72
C GLN A 90 3.81 10.11 -10.15
N GLY A 91 2.88 9.73 -9.26
CA GLY A 91 1.88 8.69 -9.50
C GLY A 91 2.43 7.25 -9.42
N ARG A 92 3.66 7.07 -8.90
CA ARG A 92 4.25 5.74 -8.71
C ARG A 92 3.69 5.07 -7.46
N PRO A 93 3.42 3.77 -7.51
CA PRO A 93 2.89 3.06 -6.37
C PRO A 93 3.94 2.90 -5.27
N LEU A 94 3.53 3.13 -4.02
CA LEU A 94 4.30 2.84 -2.82
C LEU A 94 3.78 1.57 -2.16
N SER A 95 2.47 1.46 -2.10
CA SER A 95 1.77 0.29 -1.54
C SER A 95 0.34 0.21 -2.06
N VAL A 96 -0.26 -0.95 -1.86
CA VAL A 96 -1.69 -1.16 -2.08
C VAL A 96 -2.27 -2.00 -0.95
N THR A 97 -3.50 -1.67 -0.54
CA THR A 97 -4.33 -2.52 0.31
C THR A 97 -5.55 -2.90 -0.49
N ALA A 98 -5.94 -4.18 -0.51
CA ALA A 98 -7.09 -4.63 -1.27
C ALA A 98 -7.91 -5.69 -0.55
N THR A 99 -9.19 -5.75 -0.95
CA THR A 99 -10.13 -6.82 -0.62
C THR A 99 -10.52 -7.49 -1.94
N LEU A 100 -10.17 -8.75 -2.09
CA LEU A 100 -10.41 -9.56 -3.27
C LEU A 100 -11.46 -10.62 -2.96
N THR A 101 -12.51 -10.66 -3.75
CA THR A 101 -13.65 -11.58 -3.58
C THR A 101 -13.98 -12.38 -4.83
N SER A 102 -13.51 -11.90 -5.98
CA SER A 102 -13.84 -12.47 -7.30
C SER A 102 -12.70 -12.27 -8.28
N THR A 103 -12.72 -13.03 -9.36
CA THR A 103 -11.84 -12.86 -10.52
C THR A 103 -12.63 -12.60 -11.77
N TYR A 104 -12.05 -11.84 -12.68
CA TYR A 104 -12.68 -11.41 -13.93
C TYR A 104 -11.81 -11.78 -15.12
N SER A 105 -12.43 -12.00 -16.26
CA SER A 105 -11.74 -12.33 -17.52
C SER A 105 -11.95 -11.22 -18.53
N GLU A 106 -11.15 -10.17 -18.41
CA GLU A 106 -11.17 -9.06 -19.34
C GLU A 106 -9.90 -8.99 -20.18
N ALA A 107 -10.04 -8.49 -21.40
CA ALA A 107 -8.88 -8.27 -22.27
C ALA A 107 -8.18 -6.97 -21.87
N ARG A 108 -6.84 -7.00 -21.78
CA ARG A 108 -6.04 -5.79 -21.58
C ARG A 108 -6.21 -4.81 -22.72
N THR A 109 -6.46 -3.55 -22.39
CA THR A 109 -6.51 -2.45 -23.37
C THR A 109 -5.14 -2.21 -24.02
N SER A 110 -5.13 -1.48 -25.11
CA SER A 110 -3.89 -1.05 -25.76
C SER A 110 -3.10 -0.12 -24.86
N GLN A 111 -3.78 0.70 -24.05
CA GLN A 111 -3.16 1.61 -23.10
C GLN A 111 -2.45 0.84 -21.96
N GLU A 112 -3.09 -0.17 -21.38
CA GLU A 112 -2.45 -0.99 -20.35
C GLU A 112 -1.22 -1.71 -20.88
N LYS A 113 -1.31 -2.29 -22.09
CA LYS A 113 -0.15 -2.91 -22.75
C LYS A 113 0.99 -1.92 -22.98
N GLN A 114 0.68 -0.64 -23.23
CA GLN A 114 1.69 0.41 -23.34
C GLN A 114 2.29 0.74 -21.98
N HIS A 115 1.48 0.94 -20.94
CA HIS A 115 1.95 1.16 -19.58
C HIS A 115 2.88 0.04 -19.11
N GLN A 116 2.53 -1.23 -19.36
CA GLN A 116 3.40 -2.37 -19.04
C GLN A 116 4.75 -2.35 -19.77
N ARG A 117 4.81 -1.78 -20.99
CA ARG A 117 6.07 -1.66 -21.74
C ARG A 117 6.95 -0.53 -21.26
N THR A 118 6.36 0.53 -20.70
CA THR A 118 7.06 1.79 -20.39
C THR A 118 7.31 2.03 -18.91
N VAL A 119 6.64 1.28 -18.01
CA VAL A 119 6.79 1.47 -16.56
C VAL A 119 8.25 1.28 -16.14
N GLY A 120 8.73 2.20 -15.28
CA GLY A 120 10.08 2.23 -14.76
C GLY A 120 11.09 3.00 -15.60
N GLY A 121 10.72 3.45 -16.81
CA GLY A 121 11.60 4.27 -17.64
C GLY A 121 13.04 3.74 -17.71
N ASP A 122 14.01 4.60 -17.38
CA ASP A 122 15.44 4.27 -17.42
C ASP A 122 15.90 3.32 -16.31
N ALA A 123 15.13 3.19 -15.23
CA ALA A 123 15.46 2.26 -14.14
C ALA A 123 15.06 0.80 -14.45
N ARG A 124 14.28 0.59 -15.52
CA ARG A 124 13.84 -0.74 -15.93
C ARG A 124 15.01 -1.54 -16.53
N LEU A 125 15.20 -2.75 -16.03
CA LEU A 125 16.17 -3.68 -16.61
C LEU A 125 15.59 -4.37 -17.85
N SER A 126 16.47 -4.82 -18.76
CA SER A 126 16.05 -5.59 -19.94
C SER A 126 15.40 -6.93 -19.59
N SER A 127 15.64 -7.44 -18.37
CA SER A 127 15.00 -8.65 -17.82
C SER A 127 13.65 -8.38 -17.16
N ASP A 128 13.18 -7.13 -17.09
CA ASP A 128 11.93 -6.81 -16.38
C ASP A 128 10.71 -6.87 -17.30
N ASP A 129 9.62 -7.33 -16.72
CA ASP A 129 8.27 -7.09 -17.20
C ASP A 129 7.69 -5.81 -16.54
N GLY A 130 6.64 -5.23 -17.10
CA GLY A 130 5.73 -4.36 -16.36
C GLY A 130 4.80 -5.24 -15.53
N GLY A 131 5.21 -5.54 -14.30
CA GLY A 131 4.48 -6.41 -13.39
C GLY A 131 3.33 -5.67 -12.72
N HIS A 132 2.22 -6.38 -12.45
CA HIS A 132 1.13 -5.85 -11.65
C HIS A 132 1.40 -6.06 -10.17
N ILE A 133 1.02 -5.10 -9.32
CA ILE A 133 1.00 -5.29 -7.87
C ILE A 133 -0.17 -6.19 -7.50
N ILE A 134 -1.35 -5.92 -8.06
CA ILE A 134 -2.52 -6.79 -8.01
C ILE A 134 -2.84 -7.24 -9.43
N GLY A 135 -2.86 -8.56 -9.66
CA GLY A 135 -3.05 -9.13 -10.98
C GLY A 135 -4.28 -8.60 -11.71
N HIS A 136 -4.15 -8.41 -13.02
CA HIS A 136 -5.20 -7.91 -13.90
C HIS A 136 -6.55 -8.65 -13.73
N ARG A 137 -6.51 -9.93 -13.38
CA ARG A 137 -7.72 -10.74 -13.14
C ARG A 137 -8.55 -10.28 -11.94
N PHE A 138 -7.96 -9.49 -11.03
CA PHE A 138 -8.65 -8.94 -9.86
C PHE A 138 -9.01 -7.47 -10.05
N MET A 139 -8.10 -6.70 -10.66
CA MET A 139 -8.23 -5.26 -10.87
C MET A 139 -7.77 -4.92 -12.28
N SER A 140 -8.70 -4.94 -13.24
CA SER A 140 -8.40 -4.65 -14.64
C SER A 140 -8.06 -3.17 -14.84
N ASP A 141 -7.09 -2.88 -15.72
CA ASP A 141 -6.76 -1.56 -16.28
C ASP A 141 -6.60 -0.42 -15.25
N GLN A 142 -5.83 -0.66 -14.18
CA GLN A 142 -5.58 0.34 -13.14
C GLN A 142 -4.48 1.35 -13.48
N GLY A 143 -3.87 1.24 -14.65
CA GLY A 143 -2.81 2.13 -15.10
C GLY A 143 -1.52 1.99 -14.30
N LEU A 144 -0.68 3.04 -14.33
CA LEU A 144 0.67 3.01 -13.73
C LEU A 144 0.66 2.80 -12.21
N LYS A 145 -0.40 3.20 -11.50
CA LYS A 145 -0.52 3.01 -10.04
C LYS A 145 -0.50 1.54 -9.61
N ASN A 146 -0.77 0.61 -10.52
CA ASN A 146 -0.78 -0.84 -10.26
C ASN A 146 0.40 -1.56 -10.94
N LEU A 147 1.36 -0.84 -11.50
CA LEU A 147 2.47 -1.40 -12.27
C LEU A 147 3.82 -0.96 -11.69
N PHE A 148 4.81 -1.84 -11.78
CA PHE A 148 6.20 -1.53 -11.48
C PHE A 148 7.13 -2.41 -12.33
N PRO A 149 8.42 -2.00 -12.53
CA PRO A 149 9.41 -2.87 -13.17
C PRO A 149 9.68 -4.08 -12.27
N GLN A 150 9.34 -5.26 -12.75
CA GLN A 150 9.46 -6.51 -12.02
C GLN A 150 10.27 -7.52 -12.83
N ASP A 151 11.25 -8.16 -12.20
CA ASP A 151 12.00 -9.25 -12.86
C ASP A 151 11.03 -10.27 -13.46
N ALA A 152 11.23 -10.60 -14.74
CA ALA A 152 10.28 -11.44 -15.50
C ALA A 152 10.19 -12.87 -14.95
N ASN A 153 11.28 -13.42 -14.38
CA ASN A 153 11.25 -14.74 -13.75
C ASN A 153 10.40 -14.71 -12.48
N LEU A 154 10.56 -13.67 -11.64
CA LEU A 154 9.71 -13.44 -10.47
C LEU A 154 8.25 -13.26 -10.89
N ASN A 155 7.97 -12.31 -11.81
CA ASN A 155 6.62 -11.97 -12.27
C ASN A 155 5.86 -13.19 -12.79
N ARG A 156 6.49 -13.95 -13.68
CA ARG A 156 5.87 -15.10 -14.35
C ARG A 156 5.91 -16.38 -13.51
N GLY A 157 6.72 -16.40 -12.45
CA GLY A 157 6.98 -17.54 -11.56
C GLY A 157 6.36 -17.40 -10.18
N ALA A 158 7.18 -17.01 -9.20
CA ALA A 158 6.82 -17.00 -7.79
C ALA A 158 5.70 -16.02 -7.46
N TYR A 159 5.72 -14.81 -8.04
CA TYR A 159 4.67 -13.81 -7.82
C TYR A 159 3.33 -14.26 -8.40
N LYS A 160 3.34 -14.76 -9.64
CA LYS A 160 2.15 -15.37 -10.24
C LYS A 160 1.61 -16.55 -9.43
N SER A 161 2.47 -17.33 -8.79
CA SER A 161 2.05 -18.45 -7.92
C SER A 161 1.30 -17.93 -6.68
N MET A 162 1.72 -16.78 -6.11
CA MET A 162 1.00 -16.11 -5.03
C MET A 162 -0.36 -15.59 -5.49
N GLU A 163 -0.42 -14.92 -6.64
CA GLU A 163 -1.69 -14.46 -7.21
C GLU A 163 -2.66 -15.62 -7.52
N ASN A 164 -2.14 -16.77 -7.97
CA ASN A 164 -2.93 -17.97 -8.18
C ASN A 164 -3.47 -18.54 -6.85
N GLU A 165 -2.73 -18.40 -5.74
CA GLU A 165 -3.25 -18.76 -4.42
C GLU A 165 -4.41 -17.84 -3.99
N TRP A 166 -4.30 -16.53 -4.22
CA TRP A 166 -5.41 -15.60 -3.97
C TRP A 166 -6.65 -15.93 -4.80
N GLU A 167 -6.44 -16.28 -6.08
CA GLU A 167 -7.52 -16.73 -6.97
C GLU A 167 -8.18 -18.01 -6.47
N ASP A 168 -7.39 -19.02 -6.05
CA ASP A 168 -7.92 -20.27 -5.52
C ASP A 168 -8.77 -20.01 -4.26
N TRP A 169 -8.31 -19.15 -3.33
CA TRP A 169 -9.09 -18.76 -2.16
C TRP A 169 -10.43 -18.10 -2.54
N THR A 170 -10.43 -17.17 -3.50
CA THR A 170 -11.68 -16.51 -3.92
C THR A 170 -12.65 -17.48 -4.58
N LYS A 171 -12.15 -18.44 -5.38
CA LYS A 171 -12.94 -19.49 -6.01
C LYS A 171 -13.53 -20.50 -5.02
N GLU A 172 -12.87 -20.70 -3.87
CA GLU A 172 -13.38 -21.53 -2.77
C GLU A 172 -14.36 -20.79 -1.86
N GLY A 173 -14.72 -19.54 -2.20
CA GLY A 173 -15.73 -18.77 -1.48
C GLY A 173 -15.19 -17.96 -0.32
N TYR A 174 -13.89 -17.73 -0.25
CA TYR A 174 -13.25 -16.88 0.74
C TYR A 174 -13.02 -15.46 0.23
N GLU A 175 -12.75 -14.55 1.14
CA GLU A 175 -12.30 -13.19 0.90
C GLU A 175 -10.82 -13.07 1.26
N VAL A 176 -10.02 -12.48 0.36
CA VAL A 176 -8.59 -12.22 0.59
C VAL A 176 -8.40 -10.74 0.85
N ARG A 177 -7.97 -10.38 2.04
CA ARG A 177 -7.53 -9.02 2.40
C ARG A 177 -6.02 -8.97 2.39
N LEU A 178 -5.45 -8.10 1.57
CA LEU A 178 -4.01 -8.04 1.38
C LEU A 178 -3.47 -6.62 1.49
N THR A 179 -2.17 -6.55 1.79
CA THR A 179 -1.35 -5.34 1.64
C THR A 179 -0.08 -5.75 0.90
N VAL A 180 0.28 -5.02 -0.14
CA VAL A 180 1.57 -5.16 -0.82
C VAL A 180 2.30 -3.83 -0.74
N GLU A 181 3.56 -3.87 -0.31
CA GLU A 181 4.44 -2.72 -0.20
C GLU A 181 5.63 -2.91 -1.14
N LEU A 182 6.06 -1.83 -1.78
CA LEU A 182 7.25 -1.79 -2.62
C LEU A 182 8.40 -1.15 -1.82
N ASP A 183 9.54 -1.79 -1.76
CA ASP A 183 10.70 -1.34 -0.98
C ASP A 183 11.96 -1.21 -1.86
N PRO A 184 12.66 -0.05 -1.83
CA PRO A 184 12.32 1.20 -1.18
C PRO A 184 11.06 1.85 -1.73
N PRO A 185 10.23 2.51 -0.86
CA PRO A 185 9.04 3.20 -1.32
C PRO A 185 9.40 4.37 -2.25
N GLY A 186 8.73 4.49 -3.38
CA GLY A 186 8.96 5.52 -4.37
C GLY A 186 10.17 5.27 -5.30
N ALA A 187 10.86 4.15 -5.16
CA ALA A 187 11.87 3.74 -6.14
C ALA A 187 11.22 3.51 -7.50
N GLU A 188 11.89 3.97 -8.57
CA GLU A 188 11.42 3.69 -9.94
C GLU A 188 11.41 2.19 -10.24
N ARG A 189 12.38 1.46 -9.69
CA ARG A 189 12.45 0.01 -9.64
C ARG A 189 12.67 -0.45 -8.20
N PRO A 190 11.65 -1.00 -7.51
CA PRO A 190 11.81 -1.48 -6.15
C PRO A 190 12.73 -2.70 -6.08
N ASP A 191 13.48 -2.81 -4.98
CA ASP A 191 14.37 -3.94 -4.72
C ASP A 191 13.60 -5.15 -4.17
N ASN A 192 12.55 -4.88 -3.39
CA ASN A 192 11.75 -5.92 -2.74
C ASN A 192 10.26 -5.64 -2.86
N ILE A 193 9.47 -6.70 -2.81
CA ILE A 193 8.02 -6.66 -2.74
C ILE A 193 7.60 -7.41 -1.46
N ILE A 194 6.92 -6.73 -0.55
CA ILE A 194 6.47 -7.28 0.72
C ILE A 194 4.96 -7.47 0.66
N ALA A 195 4.49 -8.70 0.65
CA ALA A 195 3.08 -9.05 0.59
C ALA A 195 2.62 -9.65 1.93
N GLU A 196 1.60 -9.06 2.53
CA GLU A 196 0.87 -9.62 3.66
C GLU A 196 -0.58 -9.85 3.25
N TYR A 197 -1.15 -11.01 3.55
CA TYR A 197 -2.56 -11.24 3.31
C TYR A 197 -3.21 -12.14 4.35
N GLN A 198 -4.50 -11.95 4.49
CA GLN A 198 -5.37 -12.70 5.39
C GLN A 198 -6.56 -13.20 4.59
N VAL A 199 -7.02 -14.40 4.91
CA VAL A 199 -8.18 -15.01 4.26
C VAL A 199 -9.30 -15.13 5.27
N PHE A 200 -10.50 -14.73 4.87
CA PHE A 200 -11.69 -14.74 5.69
C PHE A 200 -12.77 -15.59 5.04
N ASP A 201 -13.45 -16.39 5.83
CA ASP A 201 -14.68 -17.04 5.42
C ASP A 201 -15.78 -15.99 5.24
N LYS A 202 -16.39 -15.93 4.07
CA LYS A 202 -17.42 -14.92 3.73
C LYS A 202 -18.71 -15.09 4.52
N VAL A 203 -19.00 -16.30 5.01
CA VAL A 203 -20.24 -16.60 5.72
C VAL A 203 -20.12 -16.25 7.20
N THR A 204 -19.01 -16.69 7.83
CA THR A 204 -18.80 -16.51 9.26
C THR A 204 -18.04 -15.24 9.60
N GLY A 205 -17.34 -14.64 8.64
CA GLY A 205 -16.42 -13.52 8.84
C GLY A 205 -15.14 -13.91 9.58
N ALA A 206 -14.95 -15.18 9.89
CA ALA A 206 -13.78 -15.65 10.61
C ALA A 206 -12.53 -15.62 9.72
N ARG A 207 -11.40 -15.19 10.30
CA ARG A 207 -10.11 -15.31 9.64
C ARG A 207 -9.62 -16.75 9.72
N VAL A 208 -9.46 -17.39 8.57
CA VAL A 208 -9.06 -18.81 8.44
C VAL A 208 -7.58 -18.98 8.12
N PHE A 209 -6.94 -17.97 7.49
CA PHE A 209 -5.53 -18.08 7.11
C PHE A 209 -4.84 -16.70 7.18
N LYS A 210 -3.53 -16.70 7.40
CA LYS A 210 -2.66 -15.53 7.33
C LYS A 210 -1.30 -15.94 6.80
N ARG A 211 -0.74 -15.11 5.90
CA ARG A 211 0.62 -15.25 5.39
C ARG A 211 1.26 -13.89 5.17
N ASP A 212 2.55 -13.83 5.38
CA ASP A 212 3.44 -12.77 4.92
C ASP A 212 4.57 -13.39 4.08
N HIS A 213 4.96 -12.71 3.02
CA HIS A 213 6.02 -13.12 2.12
C HIS A 213 6.75 -11.90 1.56
N GLU A 214 8.07 -12.00 1.45
CA GLU A 214 8.93 -10.98 0.86
C GLU A 214 9.66 -11.60 -0.32
N PHE A 215 9.50 -10.99 -1.48
CA PHE A 215 10.26 -11.32 -2.68
C PHE A 215 11.38 -10.30 -2.89
N ASN A 216 12.58 -10.75 -3.27
CA ASN A 216 13.53 -9.87 -3.89
C ASN A 216 13.14 -9.72 -5.37
N ASN A 217 13.26 -8.50 -5.91
CA ASN A 217 12.93 -8.23 -7.31
C ASN A 217 14.04 -8.75 -8.25
N GLN A 218 14.20 -10.06 -8.30
CA GLN A 218 15.23 -10.77 -9.05
C GLN A 218 14.80 -12.20 -9.39
N GLN A 219 15.55 -12.86 -10.26
CA GLN A 219 15.33 -14.27 -10.57
C GLN A 219 15.62 -15.19 -9.38
N GLY A 220 15.04 -16.40 -9.40
CA GLY A 220 15.32 -17.46 -8.43
C GLY A 220 14.43 -17.43 -7.18
N GLU A 221 13.46 -16.54 -7.12
CA GLU A 221 12.46 -16.51 -6.06
C GLU A 221 11.49 -17.69 -6.18
N ALA A 222 11.01 -18.17 -5.04
CA ALA A 222 10.07 -19.28 -4.97
C ALA A 222 8.90 -18.96 -4.03
N PHE A 223 7.71 -19.41 -4.38
CA PHE A 223 6.52 -19.32 -3.55
C PHE A 223 5.82 -20.67 -3.51
N LYS A 224 5.72 -21.25 -2.30
CA LYS A 224 4.98 -22.49 -2.07
C LYS A 224 3.55 -22.15 -1.66
N ARG A 225 2.64 -22.23 -2.63
CA ARG A 225 1.21 -21.97 -2.37
C ARG A 225 0.53 -23.09 -1.59
N VAL A 226 -0.56 -22.76 -0.90
CA VAL A 226 -1.52 -23.73 -0.41
C VAL A 226 -2.19 -24.38 -1.62
N ALA A 227 -2.25 -25.71 -1.64
CA ALA A 227 -2.95 -26.37 -2.73
C ALA A 227 -4.46 -26.16 -2.57
N ARG A 228 -5.16 -25.88 -3.68
CA ARG A 228 -6.60 -25.60 -3.67
C ARG A 228 -7.42 -26.67 -2.95
N LYS A 229 -7.09 -27.95 -3.16
CA LYS A 229 -7.73 -29.09 -2.49
C LYS A 229 -7.64 -29.06 -0.95
N ASP A 230 -6.62 -28.39 -0.42
CA ASP A 230 -6.37 -28.31 1.02
C ASP A 230 -7.05 -27.09 1.66
N MET A 231 -7.55 -26.14 0.85
CA MET A 231 -8.16 -24.90 1.34
C MET A 231 -9.47 -25.14 2.10
N GLN A 232 -10.21 -26.20 1.76
CA GLN A 232 -11.43 -26.58 2.47
C GLN A 232 -11.18 -27.03 3.92
N ASN A 233 -9.95 -27.48 4.25
CA ASN A 233 -9.56 -27.85 5.61
C ASN A 233 -9.46 -26.65 6.57
N TYR A 234 -9.51 -25.42 6.03
CA TYR A 234 -9.49 -24.18 6.80
C TYR A 234 -10.89 -23.64 7.13
N ARG A 235 -11.96 -24.29 6.67
CA ARG A 235 -13.32 -24.02 7.12
C ARG A 235 -13.46 -24.52 8.55
N GLY A 236 -13.53 -23.58 9.50
CA GLY A 236 -13.80 -23.85 10.90
C GLY A 236 -15.26 -24.23 11.18
#